data_303f0d6ab528483a05a59aaaf3d2e15a
#
_entry.id   303f0d6ab528483a05a59aaaf3d2e15a
#
_cell.length_a   1.000
_cell.length_b   1.000
_cell.length_c   1.000
_cell.angle_alpha   90.00
_cell.angle_beta   90.00
_cell.angle_gamma   90.00
#
_symmetry.space_group_name_H-M   'P 1'
#
loop_
_entity.id
_entity.type
_entity.pdbx_description
1 polymer ?
#
loop_
_entity_poly.entity_id
_entity_poly.type
_entity_poly.pdbx_seq_one_letter_code
_entity_poly.pdbx_strand_id
1 'polypeptide(L)'
;MMDVKNPVIIIDSWDSVASLMDREARLNNERVLQTWRERAKAKLIFTTEESVESSLENIVDGVVELNYELKDGLRTRSLFLKKLRGIPIKRSLYLFTLKDRIMRCFHSYDARDFKIIHKDNISKEKESHTQILQSGYHDLDNYVGSTLPQNGLITIEKDDAVSNDTIVLFLNDLLQNFSKMKP
;
A
#
# COMPACT_ATOMS: atom_id res chain seq x y z
N MET A 1 7.60 -33.28 23.28
CA MET A 1 8.27 -32.20 22.53
C MET A 1 7.42 -31.96 21.28
N MET A 2 6.77 -30.80 21.14
CA MET A 2 5.96 -30.53 19.94
C MET A 2 6.88 -30.34 18.74
N ASP A 3 6.72 -31.18 17.73
CA ASP A 3 7.46 -31.11 16.48
C ASP A 3 6.87 -29.97 15.63
N VAL A 4 7.42 -28.77 15.76
CA VAL A 4 6.96 -27.59 15.01
C VAL A 4 7.47 -27.70 13.57
N LYS A 5 6.57 -28.02 12.65
CA LYS A 5 6.88 -28.06 11.21
C LYS A 5 7.02 -26.63 10.69
N ASN A 6 8.17 -26.33 10.05
CA ASN A 6 8.48 -25.04 9.43
C ASN A 6 8.39 -23.83 10.42
N PRO A 7 9.20 -23.78 11.45
CA PRO A 7 9.16 -22.69 12.41
C PRO A 7 9.52 -21.36 11.74
N VAL A 8 8.87 -20.28 12.19
CA VAL A 8 9.23 -18.90 11.84
C VAL A 8 9.91 -18.28 13.05
N ILE A 9 11.12 -17.78 12.85
CA ILE A 9 11.92 -17.14 13.89
C ILE A 9 12.15 -15.70 13.48
N ILE A 10 11.86 -14.78 14.38
CA ILE A 10 12.03 -13.34 14.20
C ILE A 10 13.10 -12.87 15.15
N ILE A 11 14.10 -12.17 14.63
CA ILE A 11 15.16 -11.52 15.42
C ILE A 11 14.95 -10.02 15.30
N ASP A 12 14.49 -9.41 16.39
CA ASP A 12 14.14 -8.00 16.49
C ASP A 12 14.96 -7.35 17.63
N SER A 13 15.94 -6.48 17.35
CA SER A 13 16.50 -6.13 16.04
C SER A 13 17.87 -6.80 15.86
N TRP A 14 18.22 -7.11 14.61
CA TRP A 14 19.54 -7.68 14.32
C TRP A 14 20.67 -6.71 14.64
N ASP A 15 20.45 -5.42 14.48
CA ASP A 15 21.46 -4.39 14.75
C ASP A 15 21.87 -4.41 16.23
N SER A 16 20.92 -4.61 17.15
CA SER A 16 21.20 -4.73 18.59
C SER A 16 22.07 -5.96 18.89
N VAL A 17 21.81 -7.07 18.23
CA VAL A 17 22.61 -8.29 18.38
C VAL A 17 23.99 -8.11 17.75
N ALA A 18 24.04 -7.53 16.53
CA ALA A 18 25.27 -7.32 15.77
C ALA A 18 26.22 -6.30 16.40
N SER A 19 25.70 -5.31 17.15
CA SER A 19 26.50 -4.31 17.86
C SER A 19 27.40 -4.90 18.96
N LEU A 20 27.08 -6.10 19.44
CA LEU A 20 27.84 -6.83 20.45
C LEU A 20 28.98 -7.67 19.84
N MET A 21 29.13 -7.68 18.52
CA MET A 21 30.07 -8.53 17.79
C MET A 21 31.06 -7.68 17.00
N ASP A 22 32.28 -8.16 16.89
CA ASP A 22 33.16 -7.64 15.87
C ASP A 22 32.73 -8.07 14.45
N ARG A 23 33.30 -7.48 13.43
CA ARG A 23 32.92 -7.73 12.04
C ARG A 23 33.05 -9.19 11.62
N GLU A 24 34.09 -9.86 12.10
CA GLU A 24 34.36 -11.26 11.73
C GLU A 24 33.36 -12.21 12.41
N ALA A 25 33.11 -12.02 13.71
CA ALA A 25 32.11 -12.75 14.44
C ALA A 25 30.70 -12.57 13.85
N ARG A 26 30.36 -11.34 13.47
CA ARG A 26 29.09 -11.04 12.80
C ARG A 26 28.91 -11.83 11.51
N LEU A 27 29.88 -11.77 10.59
CA LEU A 27 29.85 -12.49 9.31
C LEU A 27 29.76 -14.01 9.51
N ASN A 28 30.47 -14.53 10.51
CA ASN A 28 30.42 -15.95 10.82
C ASN A 28 29.04 -16.37 11.35
N ASN A 29 28.46 -15.60 12.26
CA ASN A 29 27.12 -15.87 12.78
C ASN A 29 26.04 -15.78 11.69
N GLU A 30 26.12 -14.83 10.78
CA GLU A 30 25.21 -14.72 9.63
C GLU A 30 25.24 -15.99 8.75
N ARG A 31 26.43 -16.53 8.50
CA ARG A 31 26.61 -17.80 7.74
C ARG A 31 26.09 -19.01 8.51
N VAL A 32 26.34 -19.06 9.81
CA VAL A 32 25.85 -20.14 10.68
C VAL A 32 24.32 -20.14 10.70
N LEU A 33 23.68 -18.98 10.86
CA LEU A 33 22.24 -18.85 10.83
C LEU A 33 21.63 -19.28 9.49
N GLN A 34 22.28 -18.94 8.37
CA GLN A 34 21.86 -19.39 7.05
C GLN A 34 21.90 -20.93 6.92
N THR A 35 23.02 -21.54 7.31
CA THR A 35 23.18 -22.99 7.27
C THR A 35 22.18 -23.68 8.19
N TRP A 36 21.98 -23.13 9.40
CA TRP A 36 21.03 -23.66 10.35
C TRP A 36 19.59 -23.60 9.81
N ARG A 37 19.18 -22.46 9.22
CA ARG A 37 17.88 -22.28 8.58
C ARG A 37 17.59 -23.37 7.54
N GLU A 38 18.57 -23.67 6.69
CA GLU A 38 18.43 -24.69 5.65
C GLU A 38 18.21 -26.09 6.25
N ARG A 39 18.97 -26.44 7.27
CA ARG A 39 18.86 -27.73 7.98
C ARG A 39 17.56 -27.88 8.75
N ALA A 40 17.15 -26.82 9.44
CA ALA A 40 15.92 -26.81 10.24
C ALA A 40 14.65 -26.59 9.41
N LYS A 41 14.77 -26.26 8.13
CA LYS A 41 13.65 -25.80 7.28
C LYS A 41 12.87 -24.64 7.91
N ALA A 42 13.58 -23.79 8.66
CA ALA A 42 13.02 -22.64 9.34
C ALA A 42 12.95 -21.42 8.43
N LYS A 43 12.02 -20.52 8.71
CA LYS A 43 11.99 -19.17 8.14
C LYS A 43 12.63 -18.22 9.15
N LEU A 44 13.63 -17.44 8.72
CA LEU A 44 14.25 -16.40 9.52
C LEU A 44 13.82 -15.03 9.00
N ILE A 45 13.41 -14.18 9.92
CA ILE A 45 13.10 -12.78 9.67
C ILE A 45 13.99 -11.94 10.58
N PHE A 46 14.73 -11.03 9.98
CA PHE A 46 15.53 -10.05 10.70
C PHE A 46 14.87 -8.69 10.55
N THR A 47 14.73 -7.94 11.63
CA THR A 47 14.44 -6.51 11.56
C THR A 47 15.73 -5.73 11.77
N THR A 48 15.89 -4.65 11.02
CA THR A 48 17.01 -3.71 11.13
C THR A 48 16.45 -2.30 11.17
N GLU A 49 17.04 -1.42 11.92
CA GLU A 49 16.62 -0.02 12.06
C GLU A 49 17.38 0.91 11.13
N GLU A 50 18.60 0.54 10.78
CA GLU A 50 19.44 1.30 9.88
C GLU A 50 19.48 0.67 8.49
N SER A 51 19.38 1.52 7.46
CA SER A 51 19.59 1.15 6.05
C SER A 51 21.08 1.00 5.72
N VAL A 52 21.86 0.48 6.67
CA VAL A 52 23.26 0.20 6.40
C VAL A 52 23.30 -0.94 5.39
N GLU A 53 24.08 -0.79 4.31
CA GLU A 53 24.45 -1.88 3.40
C GLU A 53 25.03 -3.03 4.23
N SER A 54 24.14 -3.82 4.82
CA SER A 54 24.55 -4.90 5.69
C SER A 54 24.92 -6.08 4.80
N SER A 55 25.98 -6.79 5.18
CA SER A 55 26.33 -8.09 4.59
C SER A 55 25.12 -9.04 4.58
N LEU A 56 24.17 -8.82 5.50
CA LEU A 56 22.92 -9.55 5.61
C LEU A 56 22.06 -9.45 4.34
N GLU A 57 21.98 -8.27 3.70
CA GLU A 57 21.23 -8.11 2.45
C GLU A 57 21.73 -9.02 1.32
N ASN A 58 23.03 -9.34 1.33
CA ASN A 58 23.61 -10.22 0.31
C ASN A 58 23.19 -11.68 0.48
N ILE A 59 22.94 -12.11 1.70
CA ILE A 59 22.68 -13.52 2.03
C ILE A 59 21.20 -13.86 2.16
N VAL A 60 20.33 -12.87 2.45
CA VAL A 60 18.88 -13.12 2.57
C VAL A 60 18.18 -13.28 1.21
N ASP A 61 17.06 -13.98 1.20
CA ASP A 61 16.26 -14.22 -0.01
C ASP A 61 15.34 -13.05 -0.36
N GLY A 62 14.99 -12.21 0.62
CA GLY A 62 14.15 -11.05 0.43
C GLY A 62 14.55 -9.89 1.32
N VAL A 63 14.40 -8.67 0.82
CA VAL A 63 14.59 -7.40 1.55
C VAL A 63 13.38 -6.53 1.31
N VAL A 64 12.76 -6.12 2.41
CA VAL A 64 11.60 -5.21 2.42
C VAL A 64 11.95 -4.03 3.29
N GLU A 65 11.84 -2.83 2.75
CA GLU A 65 12.02 -1.59 3.49
C GLU A 65 10.66 -0.96 3.79
N LEU A 66 10.47 -0.51 5.02
CA LEU A 66 9.29 0.24 5.45
C LEU A 66 9.73 1.66 5.78
N ASN A 67 9.18 2.61 5.04
CA ASN A 67 9.52 4.02 5.19
C ASN A 67 8.28 4.83 5.56
N TYR A 68 8.50 5.98 6.19
CA TYR A 68 7.46 7.01 6.33
C TYR A 68 8.03 8.40 6.04
N GLU A 69 7.21 9.21 5.46
CA GLU A 69 7.46 10.62 5.19
C GLU A 69 6.38 11.48 5.82
N LEU A 70 6.76 12.66 6.28
CA LEU A 70 5.83 13.72 6.66
C LEU A 70 5.85 14.77 5.55
N LYS A 71 4.75 14.86 4.79
CA LYS A 71 4.56 15.87 3.76
C LYS A 71 3.28 16.64 4.08
N ASP A 72 3.39 17.95 4.20
CA ASP A 72 2.24 18.86 4.47
C ASP A 72 1.41 18.45 5.70
N GLY A 73 2.08 17.98 6.75
CA GLY A 73 1.42 17.48 7.97
C GLY A 73 0.79 16.10 7.87
N LEU A 74 0.81 15.49 6.69
CA LEU A 74 0.32 14.13 6.47
C LEU A 74 1.45 13.11 6.53
N ARG A 75 1.21 12.00 7.22
CA ARG A 75 2.14 10.88 7.28
C ARG A 75 1.85 9.87 6.17
N THR A 76 2.74 9.84 5.18
CA THR A 76 2.72 8.83 4.11
C THR A 76 3.62 7.67 4.51
N ARG A 77 3.15 6.45 4.34
CA ARG A 77 3.94 5.22 4.60
C ARG A 77 4.10 4.45 3.31
N SER A 78 5.31 3.97 3.08
CA SER A 78 5.63 3.16 1.90
C SER A 78 6.37 1.88 2.27
N LEU A 79 6.08 0.83 1.52
CA LEU A 79 6.77 -0.45 1.53
C LEU A 79 7.51 -0.60 0.21
N PHE A 80 8.82 -0.79 0.29
CA PHE A 80 9.66 -1.00 -0.87
C PHE A 80 10.19 -2.44 -0.88
N LEU A 81 9.86 -3.20 -1.92
CA LEU A 81 10.40 -4.54 -2.19
C LEU A 81 11.75 -4.38 -2.89
N LYS A 82 12.83 -4.35 -2.12
CA LYS A 82 14.18 -4.15 -2.65
C LYS A 82 14.72 -5.40 -3.35
N LYS A 83 14.43 -6.57 -2.78
CA LYS A 83 14.93 -7.85 -3.27
C LYS A 83 13.92 -8.97 -3.00
N LEU A 84 13.71 -9.85 -3.99
CA LEU A 84 13.05 -11.13 -3.83
C LEU A 84 13.78 -12.15 -4.73
N ARG A 85 14.46 -13.13 -4.13
CA ARG A 85 15.20 -14.12 -4.88
C ARG A 85 14.24 -15.12 -5.53
N GLY A 86 14.41 -15.35 -6.82
CA GLY A 86 13.60 -16.32 -7.57
C GLY A 86 12.19 -15.87 -7.95
N ILE A 87 11.79 -14.65 -7.58
CA ILE A 87 10.47 -14.09 -7.90
C ILE A 87 10.67 -12.73 -8.58
N PRO A 88 10.13 -12.50 -9.80
CA PRO A 88 10.21 -11.21 -10.45
C PRO A 88 9.37 -10.18 -9.68
N ILE A 89 9.97 -9.04 -9.37
CA ILE A 89 9.29 -7.91 -8.75
C ILE A 89 8.63 -7.11 -9.85
N LYS A 90 7.32 -7.29 -10.05
CA LYS A 90 6.54 -6.51 -11.02
C LYS A 90 6.38 -5.06 -10.60
N ARG A 91 6.29 -4.84 -9.30
CA ARG A 91 6.18 -3.52 -8.68
C ARG A 91 6.97 -3.53 -7.38
N SER A 92 7.82 -2.53 -7.19
CA SER A 92 8.69 -2.46 -6.01
C SER A 92 8.11 -1.59 -4.89
N LEU A 93 7.29 -0.58 -5.20
CA LEU A 93 6.81 0.40 -4.22
C LEU A 93 5.30 0.27 -4.00
N TYR A 94 4.90 0.20 -2.74
CA TYR A 94 3.51 0.17 -2.30
C TYR A 94 3.30 1.21 -1.20
N LEU A 95 2.25 2.00 -1.31
CA LEU A 95 1.77 2.79 -0.18
C LEU A 95 0.93 1.91 0.74
N PHE A 96 0.96 2.18 2.04
CA PHE A 96 0.17 1.42 2.99
C PHE A 96 -0.35 2.27 4.16
N THR A 97 -1.39 1.78 4.80
CA THR A 97 -1.94 2.34 6.04
C THR A 97 -1.89 1.32 7.17
N LEU A 98 -1.88 1.81 8.42
CA LEU A 98 -2.02 1.01 9.64
C LEU A 98 -3.35 1.32 10.35
N LYS A 99 -4.38 1.70 9.59
CA LYS A 99 -5.71 1.96 10.16
C LYS A 99 -6.22 0.70 10.86
N ASP A 100 -6.78 0.88 12.04
CA ASP A 100 -7.33 -0.18 12.88
C ASP A 100 -6.31 -1.27 13.27
N ARG A 101 -5.01 -0.90 13.36
CA ARG A 101 -3.88 -1.81 13.64
C ARG A 101 -3.68 -2.89 12.57
N ILE A 102 -4.27 -2.71 11.39
CA ILE A 102 -4.13 -3.63 10.25
C ILE A 102 -3.32 -2.94 9.17
N MET A 103 -2.27 -3.60 8.71
CA MET A 103 -1.52 -3.15 7.54
C MET A 103 -2.32 -3.45 6.28
N ARG A 104 -2.63 -2.41 5.52
CA ARG A 104 -3.31 -2.51 4.22
C ARG A 104 -2.49 -1.77 3.19
N CYS A 105 -2.05 -2.50 2.17
CA CYS A 105 -1.36 -1.89 1.03
C CYS A 105 -2.39 -1.40 0.01
N PHE A 106 -2.11 -0.22 -0.55
CA PHE A 106 -2.88 0.29 -1.67
C PHE A 106 -2.32 -0.26 -2.97
N HIS A 107 -3.20 -0.79 -3.79
CA HIS A 107 -2.84 -1.13 -5.16
C HIS A 107 -2.62 0.17 -5.95
N SER A 108 -1.65 0.16 -6.88
CA SER A 108 -1.61 1.26 -7.84
C SER A 108 -2.86 1.21 -8.67
N TYR A 109 -3.39 2.37 -8.89
CA TYR A 109 -4.35 2.59 -9.92
C TYR A 109 -3.70 2.27 -11.27
N ASP A 110 -4.14 1.22 -11.94
CA ASP A 110 -3.87 1.01 -13.35
C ASP A 110 -5.17 1.33 -14.10
N ALA A 111 -5.13 2.36 -14.94
CA ALA A 111 -6.30 2.77 -15.73
C ALA A 111 -6.87 1.61 -16.58
N ARG A 112 -6.05 0.59 -16.87
CA ARG A 112 -6.47 -0.62 -17.61
C ARG A 112 -7.26 -1.62 -16.76
N ASP A 113 -7.17 -1.53 -15.43
CA ASP A 113 -7.90 -2.40 -14.49
C ASP A 113 -9.34 -1.91 -14.25
N PHE A 114 -9.72 -0.75 -14.82
CA PHE A 114 -11.10 -0.28 -14.79
C PHE A 114 -11.97 -1.14 -15.70
N LYS A 115 -12.45 -2.22 -15.13
CA LYS A 115 -13.72 -2.75 -15.59
C LYS A 115 -14.78 -1.75 -15.13
N ILE A 116 -15.43 -1.10 -16.08
CA ILE A 116 -16.62 -0.30 -15.82
C ILE A 116 -17.59 -1.26 -15.10
N ILE A 117 -17.62 -1.17 -13.77
CA ILE A 117 -18.63 -1.87 -13.00
C ILE A 117 -19.91 -1.11 -13.24
N HIS A 118 -20.67 -1.54 -14.25
CA HIS A 118 -22.05 -1.15 -14.34
C HIS A 118 -22.75 -1.69 -13.09
N LYS A 119 -22.82 -0.88 -12.05
CA LYS A 119 -23.69 -1.16 -10.91
C LYS A 119 -25.13 -0.98 -11.36
N ASP A 120 -25.75 -2.06 -11.83
CA ASP A 120 -27.19 -2.13 -12.08
C ASP A 120 -28.03 -2.11 -10.78
N ASN A 121 -27.44 -1.75 -9.66
CA ASN A 121 -28.12 -1.67 -8.36
C ASN A 121 -28.13 -0.24 -7.84
N ILE A 122 -28.84 0.65 -8.53
CA ILE A 122 -29.34 1.86 -7.90
C ILE A 122 -30.61 1.45 -7.15
N SER A 123 -30.50 1.31 -5.83
CA SER A 123 -31.67 1.19 -4.95
C SER A 123 -32.60 2.38 -5.24
N LYS A 124 -33.83 2.06 -5.63
CA LYS A 124 -34.92 3.03 -5.77
C LYS A 124 -35.23 3.59 -4.39
N GLU A 125 -34.56 4.64 -3.98
CA GLU A 125 -34.96 5.46 -2.83
C GLU A 125 -35.70 6.70 -3.32
N LYS A 126 -36.81 6.87 -2.67
CA LYS A 126 -37.90 7.84 -2.80
C LYS A 126 -37.53 9.23 -3.33
N GLU A 127 -38.33 9.65 -4.29
CA GLU A 127 -38.45 11.01 -4.81
C GLU A 127 -38.64 12.06 -3.69
N SER A 128 -37.62 12.78 -3.36
CA SER A 128 -37.70 14.12 -2.79
C SER A 128 -37.26 15.11 -3.87
N HIS A 129 -38.07 16.16 -4.08
CA HIS A 129 -38.00 17.12 -5.20
C HIS A 129 -36.75 18.01 -5.25
N THR A 130 -35.65 17.63 -4.65
CA THR A 130 -34.34 18.30 -4.81
C THR A 130 -33.45 17.31 -5.56
N GLN A 131 -33.24 17.54 -6.84
CA GLN A 131 -32.29 16.72 -7.62
C GLN A 131 -30.89 16.94 -7.03
N ILE A 132 -30.44 15.95 -6.25
CA ILE A 132 -29.12 15.93 -5.66
C ILE A 132 -28.18 15.31 -6.67
N LEU A 133 -27.24 16.11 -7.18
CA LEU A 133 -26.18 15.63 -8.03
C LEU A 133 -25.17 14.84 -7.17
N GLN A 134 -25.07 13.53 -7.42
CA GLN A 134 -24.08 12.68 -6.79
C GLN A 134 -22.88 12.51 -7.71
N SER A 135 -21.68 12.55 -7.15
CA SER A 135 -20.44 12.35 -7.89
C SER A 135 -20.28 10.91 -8.39
N GLY A 136 -20.95 9.97 -7.75
CA GLY A 136 -20.76 8.53 -7.94
C GLY A 136 -19.65 7.93 -7.07
N TYR A 137 -18.97 8.76 -6.31
CA TYR A 137 -17.98 8.35 -5.31
C TYR A 137 -18.57 8.52 -3.92
N HIS A 138 -18.96 7.43 -3.29
CA HIS A 138 -19.64 7.45 -2.00
C HIS A 138 -18.90 8.24 -0.92
N ASP A 139 -17.58 8.11 -0.86
CA ASP A 139 -16.76 8.82 0.13
C ASP A 139 -16.73 10.33 -0.15
N LEU A 140 -16.69 10.74 -1.42
CA LEU A 140 -16.75 12.12 -1.82
C LEU A 140 -18.13 12.73 -1.54
N ASP A 141 -19.18 12.00 -1.88
CA ASP A 141 -20.57 12.42 -1.64
C ASP A 141 -20.85 12.60 -0.14
N ASN A 142 -20.31 11.72 0.70
CA ASN A 142 -20.40 11.86 2.16
C ASN A 142 -19.59 13.06 2.68
N TYR A 143 -18.43 13.34 2.09
CA TYR A 143 -17.58 14.45 2.52
C TYR A 143 -18.16 15.81 2.13
N VAL A 144 -18.70 15.92 0.93
CA VAL A 144 -19.30 17.16 0.40
C VAL A 144 -20.74 17.39 0.90
N GLY A 145 -21.30 16.45 1.68
CA GLY A 145 -22.66 16.53 2.22
C GLY A 145 -23.74 16.20 1.20
N SER A 146 -23.44 15.32 0.24
CA SER A 146 -24.36 14.76 -0.76
C SER A 146 -25.03 15.76 -1.70
N THR A 147 -24.56 17.00 -1.78
CA THR A 147 -25.22 18.05 -2.57
C THR A 147 -24.21 18.83 -3.41
N LEU A 148 -24.04 18.43 -4.64
CA LEU A 148 -23.45 19.31 -5.64
C LEU A 148 -24.56 20.22 -6.18
N PRO A 149 -24.33 21.55 -6.30
CA PRO A 149 -25.35 22.46 -6.79
C PRO A 149 -25.68 22.18 -8.25
N GLN A 150 -26.96 22.04 -8.55
CA GLN A 150 -27.45 21.69 -9.91
C GLN A 150 -27.06 22.73 -10.97
N ASN A 151 -26.88 23.99 -10.59
CA ASN A 151 -26.48 25.10 -11.47
C ASN A 151 -25.21 25.78 -10.97
N GLY A 152 -24.34 25.06 -10.28
CA GLY A 152 -23.12 25.60 -9.71
C GLY A 152 -21.92 25.45 -10.64
N LEU A 153 -20.93 26.28 -10.41
CA LEU A 153 -19.60 26.13 -10.98
C LEU A 153 -18.77 25.25 -10.04
N ILE A 154 -18.22 24.15 -10.57
CA ILE A 154 -17.34 23.27 -9.84
C ILE A 154 -15.91 23.49 -10.36
N THR A 155 -15.02 23.92 -9.50
CA THR A 155 -13.60 24.02 -9.79
C THR A 155 -12.87 22.82 -9.21
N ILE A 156 -12.07 22.16 -10.00
CA ILE A 156 -11.24 21.03 -9.59
C ILE A 156 -9.78 21.48 -9.73
N GLU A 157 -9.10 21.59 -8.61
CA GLU A 157 -7.67 21.86 -8.59
C GLU A 157 -6.92 20.54 -8.42
N LYS A 158 -5.89 20.33 -9.22
CA LYS A 158 -5.01 19.18 -9.10
C LYS A 158 -3.61 19.61 -8.72
N ASP A 159 -2.97 18.83 -7.86
CA ASP A 159 -1.53 18.92 -7.62
C ASP A 159 -0.78 18.31 -8.82
N ASP A 160 0.46 18.77 -9.07
CA ASP A 160 1.33 18.24 -10.13
C ASP A 160 1.66 16.75 -9.98
N ALA A 161 1.59 16.23 -8.76
CA ALA A 161 1.74 14.79 -8.48
C ALA A 161 0.57 13.94 -9.01
N VAL A 162 -0.58 14.55 -9.32
CA VAL A 162 -1.74 13.84 -9.89
C VAL A 162 -1.61 13.79 -11.41
N SER A 163 -1.60 12.59 -11.99
CA SER A 163 -1.48 12.43 -13.45
C SER A 163 -2.70 13.00 -14.18
N ASN A 164 -2.50 13.46 -15.42
CA ASN A 164 -3.59 13.91 -16.26
C ASN A 164 -4.61 12.80 -16.54
N ASP A 165 -4.15 11.55 -16.67
CA ASP A 165 -5.03 10.40 -16.88
C ASP A 165 -5.98 10.19 -15.71
N THR A 166 -5.51 10.40 -14.48
CA THR A 166 -6.34 10.30 -13.26
C THR A 166 -7.46 11.34 -13.29
N ILE A 167 -7.15 12.59 -13.69
CA ILE A 167 -8.15 13.65 -13.80
C ILE A 167 -9.16 13.35 -14.91
N VAL A 168 -8.69 12.89 -16.08
CA VAL A 168 -9.58 12.54 -17.19
C VAL A 168 -10.56 11.44 -16.77
N LEU A 169 -10.09 10.42 -16.05
CA LEU A 169 -10.96 9.35 -15.57
C LEU A 169 -11.97 9.87 -14.54
N PHE A 170 -11.52 10.66 -13.58
CA PHE A 170 -12.41 11.27 -12.59
C PHE A 170 -13.50 12.12 -13.26
N LEU A 171 -13.12 12.96 -14.24
CA LEU A 171 -14.08 13.78 -14.99
C LEU A 171 -15.06 12.93 -15.81
N ASN A 172 -14.58 11.87 -16.46
CA ASN A 172 -15.45 10.96 -17.21
C ASN A 172 -16.47 10.27 -16.28
N ASP A 173 -16.06 9.82 -15.12
CA ASP A 173 -16.97 9.21 -14.14
C ASP A 173 -18.03 10.21 -13.64
N LEU A 174 -17.62 11.45 -13.33
CA LEU A 174 -18.55 12.53 -12.98
C LEU A 174 -19.57 12.80 -14.08
N LEU A 175 -19.10 12.96 -15.33
CA LEU A 175 -19.96 13.23 -16.47
C LEU A 175 -20.93 12.08 -16.75
N GLN A 176 -20.47 10.83 -16.64
CA GLN A 176 -21.34 9.66 -16.79
C GLN A 176 -22.42 9.60 -15.71
N ASN A 177 -22.09 9.93 -14.48
CA ASN A 177 -23.06 9.95 -13.39
C ASN A 177 -24.05 11.10 -13.54
N PHE A 178 -23.60 12.28 -13.93
CA PHE A 178 -24.48 13.41 -14.22
C PHE A 178 -25.39 13.17 -15.44
N SER A 179 -24.90 12.47 -16.46
CA SER A 179 -25.72 12.16 -17.65
C SER A 179 -26.80 11.11 -17.40
N LYS A 180 -26.66 10.27 -16.38
CA LYS A 180 -27.68 9.28 -15.98
C LYS A 180 -28.82 9.88 -15.16
N MET A 181 -28.62 11.06 -14.61
CA MET A 181 -29.66 11.82 -13.93
C MET A 181 -30.50 12.55 -14.98
N LYS A 182 -31.52 11.88 -15.51
CA LYS A 182 -32.52 12.53 -16.38
C LYS A 182 -33.33 13.53 -15.56
N PRO A 183 -33.67 14.69 -16.18
CA PRO A 183 -34.54 15.69 -15.57
C PRO A 183 -35.91 15.14 -15.25
#